data_bf7bbf65279d02bb223a87d74d3c0c41
#
_entry.id   bf7bbf65279d02bb223a87d74d3c0c41
#
_cell.length_a   1.000
_cell.length_b   1.000
_cell.length_c   1.000
_cell.angle_alpha   90.00
_cell.angle_beta   90.00
_cell.angle_gamma   90.00
#
_symmetry.space_group_name_H-M   'P 1'
#
loop_
_entity.id
_entity.type
_entity.pdbx_description
1 polymer ?
#
loop_
_entity_poly.entity_id
_entity_poly.type
_entity_poly.pdbx_seq_one_letter_code
_entity_poly.pdbx_strand_id
1 'polypeptide(L)'
;MARTFSHHTGGIFIKHLSLLFWLICALSASSRAYGHGFAGARFFPATLSTDDPFVADEFSLPTVSSIVTPDNGGTRDTEVSSDIALRITPKWDIEFGEAFITLNPSQGKAVNGFSNLSVGSKYEFFEDDEHEAVVSLGLAVDVGGTGSKEVGADSFSTWTPSLFFGKGLGDLPQGLPWLRPLAITGLVGVAIPSSARTEGSPNPAVLQSGFAVEYSIIYLQEQVRNIGLRAPFDRLIPLVEVSLSDPLDRGQSGLITGTVNPGIIWSGKYFQVGAEAVIPINSRTGNDVGFIAQLHFYLDDLFPHSLGRPLFGGNK
;
A
#
# COMPACT_ATOMS: atom_id res chain seq x y z
N MET A 1 50.01 30.92 4.31
CA MET A 1 49.67 30.12 3.12
C MET A 1 48.34 29.41 3.41
N ALA A 2 47.22 30.03 3.05
CA ALA A 2 45.86 29.52 3.30
C ALA A 2 45.38 28.85 2.01
N ARG A 3 45.03 27.58 2.07
CA ARG A 3 44.37 26.84 0.96
C ARG A 3 42.86 26.95 1.13
N THR A 4 42.23 27.62 0.20
CA THR A 4 40.79 27.66 -0.01
C THR A 4 40.34 26.33 -0.60
N PHE A 5 39.44 25.58 0.13
CA PHE A 5 38.72 24.46 -0.42
C PHE A 5 37.42 24.96 -1.07
N SER A 6 37.30 24.76 -2.36
CA SER A 6 36.14 25.08 -3.17
C SER A 6 35.07 23.97 -3.02
N HIS A 7 33.90 24.30 -2.51
CA HIS A 7 32.73 23.45 -2.52
C HIS A 7 32.09 23.42 -3.91
N HIS A 8 32.26 22.33 -4.67
CA HIS A 8 31.64 22.11 -5.99
C HIS A 8 30.77 20.87 -6.08
N THR A 9 30.17 20.41 -4.97
CA THR A 9 29.33 19.17 -4.95
C THR A 9 27.81 19.40 -4.97
N GLY A 10 27.30 20.61 -4.71
CA GLY A 10 25.86 20.88 -4.67
C GLY A 10 25.14 20.97 -6.03
N GLY A 11 25.88 21.37 -7.08
CA GLY A 11 25.29 21.66 -8.40
C GLY A 11 24.93 20.41 -9.23
N ILE A 12 25.59 19.29 -8.99
CA ILE A 12 25.36 18.04 -9.76
C ILE A 12 24.10 17.32 -9.26
N PHE A 13 23.88 17.30 -7.95
CA PHE A 13 22.70 16.62 -7.34
C PHE A 13 21.37 17.29 -7.75
N ILE A 14 21.32 18.62 -7.77
CA ILE A 14 20.13 19.39 -8.17
C ILE A 14 19.82 19.19 -9.66
N LYS A 15 20.83 19.09 -10.53
CA LYS A 15 20.63 18.85 -11.97
C LYS A 15 20.08 17.44 -12.25
N HIS A 16 20.50 16.43 -11.52
CA HIS A 16 19.97 15.08 -11.69
C HIS A 16 18.53 14.94 -11.15
N LEU A 17 18.21 15.61 -10.05
CA LEU A 17 16.86 15.64 -9.50
C LEU A 17 15.88 16.37 -10.46
N SER A 18 16.30 17.48 -11.08
CA SER A 18 15.48 18.17 -12.08
C SER A 18 15.32 17.37 -13.37
N LEU A 19 16.34 16.62 -13.79
CA LEU A 19 16.24 15.74 -14.97
C LEU A 19 15.27 14.58 -14.74
N LEU A 20 15.30 13.99 -13.55
CA LEU A 20 14.36 12.95 -13.14
C LEU A 20 12.91 13.49 -13.10
N PHE A 21 12.70 14.69 -12.57
CA PHE A 21 11.41 15.36 -12.54
C PHE A 21 10.86 15.62 -13.95
N TRP A 22 11.71 16.10 -14.89
CA TRP A 22 11.33 16.33 -16.28
C TRP A 22 11.09 15.03 -17.05
N LEU A 23 11.83 13.94 -16.74
CA LEU A 23 11.59 12.61 -17.31
C LEU A 23 10.22 12.05 -16.87
N ILE A 24 9.88 12.22 -15.60
CA ILE A 24 8.56 11.84 -15.04
C ILE A 24 7.44 12.64 -15.73
N CYS A 25 7.61 13.95 -15.91
CA CYS A 25 6.63 14.78 -16.61
C CYS A 25 6.49 14.44 -18.12
N ALA A 26 7.55 14.01 -18.78
CA ALA A 26 7.51 13.66 -20.20
C ALA A 26 6.81 12.32 -20.48
N LEU A 27 6.76 11.41 -19.50
CA LEU A 27 6.06 10.13 -19.59
C LEU A 27 4.53 10.26 -19.38
N SER A 28 4.03 11.46 -19.07
CA SER A 28 2.62 11.73 -18.76
C SER A 28 1.71 11.94 -19.98
N ALA A 29 2.16 11.63 -21.20
CA ALA A 29 1.34 11.78 -22.41
C ALA A 29 0.24 10.71 -22.47
N SER A 30 -0.98 11.18 -22.36
CA SER A 30 -2.28 10.50 -22.29
C SER A 30 -2.46 9.31 -23.25
N SER A 31 -2.61 8.12 -22.68
CA SER A 31 -3.38 7.03 -23.26
C SER A 31 -4.14 6.35 -22.11
N ARG A 32 -5.39 5.97 -22.33
CA ARG A 32 -6.18 5.24 -21.36
C ARG A 32 -5.47 3.91 -21.08
N ALA A 33 -5.04 3.71 -19.85
CA ALA A 33 -4.60 2.42 -19.35
C ALA A 33 -5.86 1.63 -18.99
N TYR A 34 -5.96 0.40 -19.43
CA TYR A 34 -7.01 -0.54 -19.07
C TYR A 34 -6.28 -1.80 -18.59
N GLY A 35 -6.02 -1.92 -17.33
CA GLY A 35 -5.30 -3.10 -16.88
C GLY A 35 -5.38 -3.39 -15.38
N HIS A 36 -5.37 -2.39 -14.54
CA HIS A 36 -5.30 -2.57 -13.09
C HIS A 36 -6.19 -1.56 -12.39
N GLY A 37 -6.81 -1.96 -11.28
CA GLY A 37 -7.53 -1.08 -10.37
C GLY A 37 -8.73 -0.36 -10.99
N PHE A 38 -9.39 -0.88 -12.03
CA PHE A 38 -10.57 -0.27 -12.63
C PHE A 38 -11.82 -1.08 -12.34
N ALA A 39 -12.90 -0.37 -11.94
CA ALA A 39 -14.27 -0.85 -12.03
C ALA A 39 -15.07 0.18 -12.82
N GLY A 40 -15.49 -0.17 -14.03
CA GLY A 40 -16.10 0.74 -14.97
C GLY A 40 -15.21 1.92 -15.36
N ALA A 41 -15.66 3.15 -15.07
CA ALA A 41 -14.89 4.36 -15.35
C ALA A 41 -13.98 4.78 -14.15
N ARG A 42 -14.08 4.10 -13.02
CA ARG A 42 -13.35 4.41 -11.81
C ARG A 42 -12.00 3.72 -11.79
N PHE A 43 -10.95 4.49 -11.63
CA PHE A 43 -9.65 4.03 -11.24
C PHE A 43 -9.53 4.08 -9.70
N PHE A 44 -9.12 2.97 -9.10
CA PHE A 44 -8.74 2.86 -7.70
C PHE A 44 -7.23 2.67 -7.64
N PRO A 45 -6.48 3.57 -7.00
CA PRO A 45 -5.03 3.41 -6.88
C PRO A 45 -4.69 2.30 -5.90
N ALA A 46 -3.53 1.67 -6.06
CA ALA A 46 -2.98 0.83 -5.00
C ALA A 46 -2.70 1.69 -3.76
N THR A 47 -3.30 1.32 -2.65
CA THR A 47 -3.17 2.01 -1.36
C THR A 47 -1.84 1.68 -0.67
N LEU A 48 -1.39 2.47 0.33
CA LEU A 48 -0.05 2.36 0.89
C LEU A 48 0.00 1.53 2.18
N SER A 49 -1.01 1.67 3.03
CA SER A 49 -1.05 1.01 4.34
C SER A 49 -2.13 -0.06 4.45
N THR A 50 -3.09 -0.04 3.55
CA THR A 50 -4.13 -1.07 3.40
C THR A 50 -4.01 -1.69 2.01
N ASP A 51 -4.31 -2.97 1.87
CA ASP A 51 -4.31 -3.61 0.55
C ASP A 51 -5.64 -3.34 -0.18
N ASP A 52 -5.59 -3.21 -1.50
CA ASP A 52 -6.74 -2.93 -2.34
C ASP A 52 -7.47 -4.20 -2.83
N PRO A 53 -8.70 -4.10 -3.37
CA PRO A 53 -9.49 -5.27 -3.75
C PRO A 53 -9.16 -5.88 -5.12
N PHE A 54 -8.26 -5.29 -5.89
CA PHE A 54 -8.04 -5.70 -7.28
C PHE A 54 -7.06 -6.86 -7.42
N VAL A 55 -7.25 -7.63 -8.49
CA VAL A 55 -6.36 -8.67 -8.97
C VAL A 55 -5.59 -8.11 -10.15
N ALA A 56 -4.31 -7.81 -9.96
CA ALA A 56 -3.50 -7.11 -10.94
C ALA A 56 -2.09 -7.72 -11.09
N ASP A 57 -1.41 -7.37 -12.20
CA ASP A 57 0.03 -7.61 -12.34
C ASP A 57 0.75 -6.33 -11.92
N GLU A 58 1.35 -6.33 -10.74
CA GLU A 58 1.89 -5.11 -10.13
C GLU A 58 3.12 -5.38 -9.28
N PHE A 59 3.88 -4.30 -9.00
CA PHE A 59 5.11 -4.39 -8.25
C PHE A 59 5.35 -3.11 -7.45
N SER A 60 5.39 -3.23 -6.12
CA SER A 60 5.77 -2.14 -5.21
C SER A 60 7.23 -2.28 -4.80
N LEU A 61 8.07 -1.28 -5.15
CA LEU A 61 9.47 -1.20 -4.73
C LEU A 61 10.04 0.21 -4.93
N PRO A 62 10.49 0.88 -3.87
CA PRO A 62 10.29 0.52 -2.47
C PRO A 62 8.94 1.02 -1.93
N THR A 63 8.42 0.32 -0.93
CA THR A 63 7.56 0.93 0.08
C THR A 63 8.43 1.19 1.30
N VAL A 64 8.52 2.43 1.74
CA VAL A 64 9.35 2.83 2.89
C VAL A 64 8.47 3.43 3.96
N SER A 65 8.49 2.86 5.16
CA SER A 65 7.82 3.42 6.32
C SER A 65 8.81 3.72 7.46
N SER A 66 8.47 4.70 8.29
CA SER A 66 9.22 4.96 9.53
C SER A 66 8.26 5.49 10.58
N ILE A 67 8.11 4.71 11.64
CA ILE A 67 7.25 5.02 12.79
C ILE A 67 8.04 4.90 14.08
N VAL A 68 7.52 5.44 15.19
CA VAL A 68 8.09 5.22 16.53
C VAL A 68 7.09 4.45 17.35
N THR A 69 7.44 3.20 17.68
CA THR A 69 6.66 2.34 18.57
C THR A 69 7.00 2.60 20.04
N PRO A 70 6.12 2.26 21.01
CA PRO A 70 6.39 2.48 22.43
C PRO A 70 7.42 1.52 23.03
N ASP A 71 7.88 0.52 22.29
CA ASP A 71 8.79 -0.51 22.77
C ASP A 71 10.14 0.06 23.21
N ASN A 72 10.71 -0.47 24.30
CA ASN A 72 11.99 -0.05 24.86
C ASN A 72 12.13 1.47 25.08
N GLY A 73 11.03 2.13 25.48
CA GLY A 73 11.01 3.57 25.72
C GLY A 73 10.99 4.43 24.47
N GLY A 74 10.60 3.84 23.36
CA GLY A 74 10.54 4.40 22.02
C GLY A 74 11.55 3.74 21.08
N THR A 75 11.05 2.97 20.15
CA THR A 75 11.87 2.33 19.09
C THR A 75 11.45 2.91 17.75
N ARG A 76 12.39 3.50 17.02
CA ARG A 76 12.14 3.86 15.62
C ARG A 76 12.25 2.58 14.79
N ASP A 77 11.12 2.21 14.24
CA ASP A 77 10.99 1.15 13.27
C ASP A 77 11.02 1.76 11.86
N THR A 78 11.97 1.35 11.05
CA THR A 78 12.07 1.74 9.65
C THR A 78 12.06 0.48 8.81
N GLU A 79 11.08 0.40 7.93
CA GLU A 79 10.85 -0.72 7.04
C GLU A 79 11.03 -0.30 5.58
N VAL A 80 11.65 -1.16 4.80
CA VAL A 80 11.72 -1.08 3.34
C VAL A 80 11.18 -2.39 2.79
N SER A 81 9.98 -2.36 2.23
CA SER A 81 9.34 -3.55 1.68
C SER A 81 9.23 -3.53 0.16
N SER A 82 9.00 -4.71 -0.36
CA SER A 82 8.76 -4.99 -1.77
C SER A 82 7.68 -6.06 -1.88
N ASP A 83 6.70 -5.80 -2.74
CA ASP A 83 5.59 -6.71 -3.00
C ASP A 83 5.39 -6.86 -4.50
N ILE A 84 5.16 -8.09 -4.94
CA ILE A 84 4.85 -8.40 -6.33
C ILE A 84 3.58 -9.26 -6.38
N ALA A 85 2.61 -8.83 -7.19
CA ALA A 85 1.43 -9.62 -7.53
C ALA A 85 1.46 -10.00 -9.01
N LEU A 86 1.12 -11.25 -9.32
CA LEU A 86 1.09 -11.79 -10.68
C LEU A 86 -0.17 -12.58 -10.91
N ARG A 87 -0.94 -12.20 -11.93
CA ARG A 87 -2.17 -12.88 -12.29
C ARG A 87 -1.94 -14.27 -12.85
N ILE A 88 -2.57 -15.25 -12.23
CA ILE A 88 -2.68 -16.62 -12.74
C ILE A 88 -3.79 -16.70 -13.77
N THR A 89 -4.94 -16.08 -13.48
CA THR A 89 -6.06 -15.87 -14.41
C THR A 89 -6.49 -14.39 -14.35
N PRO A 90 -7.39 -13.90 -15.21
CA PRO A 90 -7.84 -12.50 -15.14
C PRO A 90 -8.45 -12.07 -13.79
N LYS A 91 -8.88 -13.03 -12.96
CA LYS A 91 -9.53 -12.78 -11.66
C LYS A 91 -8.85 -13.46 -10.47
N TRP A 92 -7.64 -13.96 -10.65
CA TRP A 92 -6.90 -14.65 -9.61
C TRP A 92 -5.41 -14.39 -9.74
N ASP A 93 -4.77 -13.98 -8.66
CA ASP A 93 -3.33 -13.73 -8.56
C ASP A 93 -2.64 -14.57 -7.48
N ILE A 94 -1.32 -14.46 -7.48
CA ILE A 94 -0.43 -14.88 -6.40
C ILE A 94 0.46 -13.69 -6.08
N GLU A 95 0.67 -13.44 -4.78
CA GLU A 95 1.42 -12.34 -4.24
C GLU A 95 2.63 -12.83 -3.44
N PHE A 96 3.73 -12.07 -3.49
CA PHE A 96 4.92 -12.29 -2.67
C PHE A 96 5.39 -10.97 -2.11
N GLY A 97 5.58 -10.94 -0.78
CA GLY A 97 6.05 -9.76 -0.07
C GLY A 97 7.23 -10.08 0.83
N GLU A 98 8.16 -9.13 0.93
CA GLU A 98 9.31 -9.22 1.85
C GLU A 98 9.68 -7.82 2.33
N ALA A 99 10.08 -7.70 3.60
CA ALA A 99 10.47 -6.44 4.18
C ALA A 99 11.82 -6.52 4.90
N PHE A 100 12.65 -5.51 4.72
CA PHE A 100 13.87 -5.30 5.50
C PHE A 100 13.59 -4.26 6.57
N ILE A 101 13.71 -4.68 7.83
CA ILE A 101 13.36 -3.90 9.01
C ILE A 101 14.64 -3.44 9.72
N THR A 102 14.64 -2.19 10.17
CA THR A 102 15.67 -1.63 11.05
C THR A 102 15.00 -1.08 12.29
N LEU A 103 15.26 -1.69 13.43
CA LEU A 103 14.81 -1.25 14.75
C LEU A 103 15.93 -0.45 15.43
N ASN A 104 15.63 0.81 15.73
CA ASN A 104 16.57 1.70 16.42
C ASN A 104 15.96 2.17 17.74
N PRO A 105 16.14 1.42 18.84
CA PRO A 105 15.58 1.73 20.15
C PRO A 105 16.27 2.96 20.75
N SER A 106 15.52 3.72 21.56
CA SER A 106 16.08 4.85 22.33
C SER A 106 17.13 4.41 23.33
N GLN A 107 17.07 3.14 23.78
CA GLN A 107 18.04 2.51 24.66
C GLN A 107 18.42 1.14 24.08
N GLY A 108 19.71 0.95 23.79
CA GLY A 108 20.22 -0.29 23.23
C GLY A 108 20.96 -0.10 21.92
N LYS A 109 21.15 -1.22 21.21
CA LYS A 109 21.77 -1.22 19.87
C LYS A 109 20.70 -1.36 18.80
N ALA A 110 20.89 -0.67 17.69
CA ALA A 110 20.11 -0.92 16.50
C ALA A 110 20.32 -2.36 16.00
N VAL A 111 19.23 -2.97 15.56
CA VAL A 111 19.22 -4.29 14.92
C VAL A 111 18.50 -4.17 13.57
N ASN A 112 18.83 -5.06 12.65
CA ASN A 112 18.18 -5.12 11.36
C ASN A 112 18.09 -6.56 10.86
N GLY A 113 17.17 -6.81 9.93
CA GLY A 113 16.96 -8.12 9.35
C GLY A 113 15.72 -8.12 8.46
N PHE A 114 15.47 -9.26 7.84
CA PHE A 114 14.25 -9.46 7.06
C PHE A 114 13.09 -9.87 7.97
N SER A 115 11.88 -9.47 7.61
CA SER A 115 10.60 -9.99 8.14
C SER A 115 10.42 -11.46 7.74
N ASN A 116 9.29 -12.06 8.11
CA ASN A 116 8.91 -13.33 7.49
C ASN A 116 8.41 -13.09 6.06
N LEU A 117 8.79 -13.97 5.13
CA LEU A 117 8.27 -13.97 3.77
C LEU A 117 6.74 -14.09 3.80
N SER A 118 6.06 -13.15 3.17
CA SER A 118 4.62 -13.20 2.93
C SER A 118 4.31 -13.81 1.57
N VAL A 119 3.36 -14.73 1.54
CA VAL A 119 2.83 -15.33 0.32
C VAL A 119 1.32 -15.21 0.34
N GLY A 120 0.75 -14.54 -0.65
CA GLY A 120 -0.67 -14.27 -0.76
C GLY A 120 -1.29 -14.82 -2.03
N SER A 121 -2.61 -14.79 -2.05
CA SER A 121 -3.42 -15.07 -3.23
C SER A 121 -4.76 -14.38 -3.07
N LYS A 122 -5.20 -13.67 -4.11
CA LYS A 122 -6.46 -12.93 -4.14
C LYS A 122 -7.32 -13.39 -5.31
N TYR A 123 -8.61 -13.53 -5.07
CA TYR A 123 -9.61 -13.91 -6.07
C TYR A 123 -10.74 -12.88 -6.12
N GLU A 124 -10.88 -12.20 -7.24
CA GLU A 124 -11.97 -11.27 -7.51
C GLU A 124 -13.20 -12.03 -7.96
N PHE A 125 -14.19 -12.14 -7.07
CA PHE A 125 -15.39 -12.91 -7.36
C PHE A 125 -16.60 -12.05 -7.75
N PHE A 126 -16.56 -10.73 -7.50
CA PHE A 126 -17.62 -9.80 -7.86
C PHE A 126 -17.03 -8.51 -8.38
N GLU A 127 -17.55 -8.08 -9.52
CA GLU A 127 -17.23 -6.81 -10.17
C GLU A 127 -18.50 -6.26 -10.81
N ASP A 128 -18.78 -4.98 -10.60
CA ASP A 128 -19.92 -4.26 -11.18
C ASP A 128 -19.45 -2.91 -11.69
N ASP A 129 -19.25 -2.84 -12.99
CA ASP A 129 -18.75 -1.65 -13.70
C ASP A 129 -19.73 -0.47 -13.65
N GLU A 130 -21.04 -0.74 -13.68
CA GLU A 130 -22.06 0.30 -13.65
C GLU A 130 -22.10 1.01 -12.30
N HIS A 131 -21.88 0.25 -11.23
CA HIS A 131 -21.90 0.75 -9.85
C HIS A 131 -20.48 0.98 -9.28
N GLU A 132 -19.43 0.82 -10.09
CA GLU A 132 -18.03 0.99 -9.67
C GLU A 132 -17.72 0.18 -8.39
N ALA A 133 -18.11 -1.09 -8.36
CA ALA A 133 -17.98 -1.94 -7.19
C ALA A 133 -17.19 -3.21 -7.48
N VAL A 134 -16.34 -3.61 -6.53
CA VAL A 134 -15.53 -4.84 -6.60
C VAL A 134 -15.46 -5.50 -5.23
N VAL A 135 -15.47 -6.83 -5.19
CA VAL A 135 -15.26 -7.61 -3.96
C VAL A 135 -14.36 -8.80 -4.26
N SER A 136 -13.35 -8.98 -3.43
CA SER A 136 -12.35 -10.05 -3.55
C SER A 136 -12.17 -10.80 -2.24
N LEU A 137 -11.79 -12.07 -2.35
CA LEU A 137 -11.35 -12.91 -1.24
C LEU A 137 -9.85 -13.13 -1.35
N GLY A 138 -9.15 -13.04 -0.24
CA GLY A 138 -7.73 -13.34 -0.19
C GLY A 138 -7.36 -14.28 0.95
N LEU A 139 -6.23 -14.90 0.79
CA LEU A 139 -5.56 -15.68 1.82
C LEU A 139 -4.07 -15.38 1.74
N ALA A 140 -3.52 -14.82 2.82
CA ALA A 140 -2.08 -14.61 2.95
C ALA A 140 -1.50 -15.54 4.03
N VAL A 141 -0.22 -15.84 3.92
CA VAL A 141 0.55 -16.54 4.94
C VAL A 141 1.92 -15.89 5.11
N ASP A 142 2.20 -15.47 6.34
CA ASP A 142 3.55 -15.13 6.76
C ASP A 142 4.26 -16.41 7.16
N VAL A 143 5.29 -16.80 6.41
CA VAL A 143 5.96 -18.09 6.56
C VAL A 143 6.93 -18.04 7.74
N GLY A 144 6.53 -18.63 8.85
CA GLY A 144 7.30 -18.61 10.09
C GLY A 144 8.72 -19.15 9.96
N GLY A 145 9.67 -18.45 10.58
CA GLY A 145 11.08 -18.83 10.63
C GLY A 145 11.88 -18.52 9.36
N THR A 146 11.31 -17.79 8.40
CA THR A 146 12.05 -17.30 7.22
C THR A 146 12.76 -15.97 7.49
N GLY A 147 12.28 -15.20 8.47
CA GLY A 147 12.85 -13.91 8.85
C GLY A 147 13.84 -13.96 10.02
N SER A 148 14.33 -12.81 10.41
CA SER A 148 15.29 -12.59 11.47
C SER A 148 14.61 -12.37 12.82
N LYS A 149 14.97 -13.17 13.83
CA LYS A 149 14.44 -13.03 15.20
C LYS A 149 14.80 -11.68 15.83
N GLU A 150 15.91 -11.09 15.45
CA GLU A 150 16.40 -9.81 15.95
C GLU A 150 15.43 -8.66 15.68
N VAL A 151 14.65 -8.75 14.62
CA VAL A 151 13.62 -7.77 14.25
C VAL A 151 12.21 -8.23 14.60
N GLY A 152 12.06 -9.32 15.34
CA GLY A 152 10.79 -9.81 15.83
C GLY A 152 10.05 -10.74 14.86
N ALA A 153 10.74 -11.26 13.81
CA ALA A 153 10.12 -12.23 12.92
C ALA A 153 9.73 -13.52 13.66
N ASP A 154 8.49 -13.94 13.48
CA ASP A 154 7.91 -15.09 14.18
C ASP A 154 8.49 -16.42 13.69
N SER A 155 8.67 -17.36 14.62
CA SER A 155 9.09 -18.74 14.31
C SER A 155 7.96 -19.64 13.84
N PHE A 156 6.72 -19.15 13.87
CA PHE A 156 5.49 -19.85 13.43
C PHE A 156 4.85 -19.08 12.29
N SER A 157 4.07 -19.77 11.48
CA SER A 157 3.33 -19.14 10.37
C SER A 157 2.02 -18.53 10.86
N THR A 158 1.60 -17.43 10.22
CA THR A 158 0.33 -16.77 10.45
C THR A 158 -0.49 -16.79 9.16
N TRP A 159 -1.73 -17.25 9.22
CA TRP A 159 -2.65 -17.34 8.10
C TRP A 159 -3.69 -16.23 8.22
N THR A 160 -3.89 -15.48 7.14
CA THR A 160 -4.80 -14.33 7.14
C THR A 160 -5.81 -14.43 5.99
N PRO A 161 -6.93 -15.16 6.18
CA PRO A 161 -8.07 -15.02 5.28
C PRO A 161 -8.66 -13.61 5.39
N SER A 162 -8.96 -12.99 4.24
CA SER A 162 -9.45 -11.62 4.14
C SER A 162 -10.53 -11.45 3.09
N LEU A 163 -11.43 -10.51 3.34
CA LEU A 163 -12.39 -9.98 2.40
C LEU A 163 -11.99 -8.55 2.04
N PHE A 164 -11.92 -8.26 0.75
CA PHE A 164 -11.59 -6.95 0.21
C PHE A 164 -12.79 -6.38 -0.52
N PHE A 165 -12.95 -5.06 -0.49
CA PHE A 165 -14.03 -4.39 -1.23
C PHE A 165 -13.58 -3.02 -1.73
N GLY A 166 -14.18 -2.60 -2.83
CA GLY A 166 -14.06 -1.25 -3.38
C GLY A 166 -15.42 -0.76 -3.87
N LYS A 167 -15.71 0.53 -3.65
CA LYS A 167 -16.92 1.18 -4.12
C LYS A 167 -16.65 2.63 -4.48
N GLY A 168 -16.81 2.97 -5.75
CA GLY A 168 -16.87 4.36 -6.22
C GLY A 168 -18.25 4.97 -6.01
N LEU A 169 -18.31 6.29 -5.89
CA LEU A 169 -19.56 7.04 -5.73
C LEU A 169 -20.01 7.71 -7.05
N GLY A 170 -19.56 7.22 -8.21
CA GLY A 170 -19.88 7.75 -9.52
C GLY A 170 -21.35 7.67 -9.92
N ASP A 171 -22.08 6.74 -9.32
CA ASP A 171 -23.52 6.54 -9.49
C ASP A 171 -24.41 7.51 -8.69
N LEU A 172 -23.82 8.39 -7.88
CA LEU A 172 -24.57 9.42 -7.16
C LEU A 172 -25.31 10.37 -8.14
N PRO A 173 -26.48 10.93 -7.70
CA PRO A 173 -27.24 11.87 -8.52
C PRO A 173 -26.43 13.06 -8.99
N GLN A 174 -26.76 13.60 -10.19
CA GLN A 174 -26.08 14.75 -10.79
C GLN A 174 -26.13 16.02 -9.92
N GLY A 175 -27.05 16.09 -8.96
CA GLY A 175 -27.10 17.17 -7.97
C GLY A 175 -25.98 17.17 -6.93
N LEU A 176 -25.17 16.08 -6.87
CA LEU A 176 -24.04 15.92 -5.95
C LEU A 176 -22.71 15.71 -6.69
N PRO A 177 -22.35 16.57 -7.66
CA PRO A 177 -21.24 16.32 -8.56
C PRO A 177 -19.89 16.21 -7.85
N TRP A 178 -19.70 16.94 -6.77
CA TRP A 178 -18.43 16.97 -6.01
C TRP A 178 -18.21 15.73 -5.13
N LEU A 179 -19.24 14.92 -4.87
CA LEU A 179 -19.10 13.66 -4.13
C LEU A 179 -18.84 12.48 -5.06
N ARG A 180 -19.16 12.58 -6.33
CA ARG A 180 -18.96 11.51 -7.31
C ARG A 180 -17.48 11.10 -7.49
N PRO A 181 -16.46 11.97 -7.31
CA PRO A 181 -15.06 11.57 -7.32
C PRO A 181 -14.60 10.76 -6.12
N LEU A 182 -15.40 10.66 -5.06
CA LEU A 182 -15.08 9.85 -3.89
C LEU A 182 -15.16 8.35 -4.21
N ALA A 183 -14.26 7.59 -3.61
CA ALA A 183 -14.31 6.14 -3.54
C ALA A 183 -13.91 5.68 -2.13
N ILE A 184 -14.34 4.46 -1.80
CA ILE A 184 -13.97 3.79 -0.55
C ILE A 184 -13.46 2.41 -0.92
N THR A 185 -12.28 2.07 -0.45
CA THR A 185 -11.73 0.70 -0.48
C THR A 185 -11.52 0.20 0.94
N GLY A 186 -11.37 -1.09 1.10
CA GLY A 186 -11.05 -1.64 2.41
C GLY A 186 -10.94 -3.15 2.43
N LEU A 187 -10.43 -3.63 3.56
CA LEU A 187 -10.31 -5.04 3.85
C LEU A 187 -10.74 -5.35 5.29
N VAL A 188 -11.19 -6.57 5.51
CA VAL A 188 -11.38 -7.16 6.83
C VAL A 188 -10.84 -8.59 6.78
N GLY A 189 -9.89 -8.91 7.66
CA GLY A 189 -9.26 -10.23 7.75
C GLY A 189 -9.01 -10.66 9.18
N VAL A 190 -8.69 -11.93 9.36
CA VAL A 190 -8.30 -12.47 10.67
C VAL A 190 -6.95 -13.15 10.56
N ALA A 191 -5.93 -12.57 11.19
CA ALA A 191 -4.61 -13.18 11.30
C ALA A 191 -4.63 -14.28 12.36
N ILE A 192 -4.38 -15.52 11.95
CA ILE A 192 -4.50 -16.73 12.76
C ILE A 192 -3.11 -17.38 12.89
N PRO A 193 -2.42 -17.24 14.03
CA PRO A 193 -1.12 -17.85 14.25
C PRO A 193 -1.24 -19.37 14.35
N SER A 194 -0.33 -20.10 13.71
CA SER A 194 -0.25 -21.57 13.76
C SER A 194 0.25 -22.09 15.11
N SER A 195 0.80 -21.21 15.96
CA SER A 195 1.20 -21.53 17.34
C SER A 195 0.46 -20.64 18.33
N ALA A 196 -0.12 -21.25 19.35
CA ALA A 196 -0.88 -20.52 20.37
C ALA A 196 0.03 -19.71 21.33
N ARG A 197 1.30 -20.10 21.46
CA ARG A 197 2.30 -19.47 22.34
C ARG A 197 3.70 -19.63 21.76
N THR A 198 4.54 -18.63 21.99
CA THR A 198 5.97 -18.68 21.69
C THR A 198 6.74 -18.19 22.91
N GLU A 199 7.69 -19.00 23.41
CA GLU A 199 8.51 -18.70 24.59
C GLU A 199 7.69 -18.28 25.83
N GLY A 200 6.47 -18.84 25.96
CA GLY A 200 5.55 -18.53 27.07
C GLY A 200 4.60 -17.35 26.81
N SER A 201 4.86 -16.51 25.82
CA SER A 201 4.01 -15.39 25.42
C SER A 201 2.84 -15.88 24.55
N PRO A 202 1.60 -15.35 24.74
CA PRO A 202 0.48 -15.71 23.90
C PRO A 202 0.57 -15.06 22.52
N ASN A 203 0.19 -15.81 21.47
CA ASN A 203 0.05 -15.33 20.11
C ASN A 203 -1.44 -15.25 19.77
N PRO A 204 -2.13 -14.12 19.97
CA PRO A 204 -3.55 -13.99 19.76
C PRO A 204 -3.91 -14.08 18.27
N ALA A 205 -5.14 -14.52 17.99
CA ALA A 205 -5.75 -14.20 16.70
C ALA A 205 -6.06 -12.71 16.66
N VAL A 206 -5.84 -12.05 15.53
CA VAL A 206 -6.00 -10.60 15.39
C VAL A 206 -6.97 -10.29 14.27
N LEU A 207 -8.05 -9.55 14.57
CA LEU A 207 -8.89 -8.94 13.56
C LEU A 207 -8.13 -7.76 12.96
N GLN A 208 -7.88 -7.83 11.67
CA GLN A 208 -7.29 -6.75 10.88
C GLN A 208 -8.39 -6.08 10.07
N SER A 209 -8.43 -4.76 10.08
CA SER A 209 -9.33 -4.00 9.21
C SER A 209 -8.63 -2.76 8.70
N GLY A 210 -8.78 -2.52 7.41
CA GLY A 210 -8.23 -1.37 6.70
C GLY A 210 -9.31 -0.70 5.86
N PHE A 211 -9.29 0.63 5.80
CA PHE A 211 -10.20 1.43 4.99
C PHE A 211 -9.46 2.60 4.40
N ALA A 212 -9.71 2.88 3.13
CA ALA A 212 -9.27 4.08 2.45
C ALA A 212 -10.47 4.87 1.93
N VAL A 213 -10.43 6.18 2.11
CA VAL A 213 -11.34 7.12 1.44
C VAL A 213 -10.49 7.97 0.50
N GLU A 214 -10.82 7.92 -0.77
CA GLU A 214 -10.05 8.51 -1.85
C GLU A 214 -10.86 9.56 -2.59
N TYR A 215 -10.21 10.62 -3.05
CA TYR A 215 -10.82 11.61 -3.93
C TYR A 215 -10.04 11.73 -5.23
N SER A 216 -10.57 11.16 -6.31
CA SER A 216 -9.88 11.14 -7.61
C SER A 216 -10.06 12.43 -8.39
N ILE A 217 -9.00 13.23 -8.52
CA ILE A 217 -8.99 14.41 -9.41
C ILE A 217 -9.09 13.97 -10.87
N ILE A 218 -8.55 12.80 -11.22
CA ILE A 218 -8.67 12.19 -12.56
C ILE A 218 -10.16 12.02 -12.89
N TYR A 219 -10.89 11.33 -12.02
CA TYR A 219 -12.32 11.08 -12.19
C TYR A 219 -13.13 12.40 -12.24
N LEU A 220 -12.81 13.33 -11.35
CA LEU A 220 -13.44 14.65 -11.35
C LEU A 220 -13.37 15.32 -12.73
N GLN A 221 -12.18 15.36 -13.33
CA GLN A 221 -11.99 16.06 -14.60
C GLN A 221 -12.52 15.30 -15.81
N GLU A 222 -12.45 13.98 -15.80
CA GLU A 222 -12.87 13.15 -16.95
C GLU A 222 -14.37 12.83 -16.95
N GLN A 223 -14.96 12.57 -15.78
CA GLN A 223 -16.32 12.03 -15.68
C GLN A 223 -17.34 13.02 -15.09
N VAL A 224 -16.89 14.06 -14.37
CA VAL A 224 -17.81 14.97 -13.68
C VAL A 224 -17.71 16.38 -14.26
N ARG A 225 -16.55 17.01 -14.11
CA ARG A 225 -16.33 18.39 -14.53
C ARG A 225 -14.85 18.68 -14.73
N ASN A 226 -14.48 19.08 -15.91
CA ASN A 226 -13.14 19.59 -16.17
C ASN A 226 -12.95 20.94 -15.47
N ILE A 227 -12.06 20.99 -14.47
CA ILE A 227 -11.73 22.18 -13.69
C ILE A 227 -10.45 22.86 -14.20
N GLY A 228 -9.89 22.36 -15.31
CA GLY A 228 -8.75 22.96 -16.00
C GLY A 228 -7.38 22.68 -15.36
N LEU A 229 -7.29 21.73 -14.43
CA LEU A 229 -6.00 21.28 -13.94
C LEU A 229 -5.24 20.54 -15.05
N ARG A 230 -3.92 20.72 -15.05
CA ARG A 230 -3.00 20.11 -16.01
C ARG A 230 -1.96 19.29 -15.27
N ALA A 231 -1.28 18.40 -15.98
CA ALA A 231 -0.19 17.61 -15.46
C ALA A 231 0.84 18.49 -14.70
N PRO A 232 1.31 18.02 -13.54
CA PRO A 232 1.04 16.73 -12.90
C PRO A 232 -0.20 16.74 -11.97
N PHE A 233 -0.86 17.88 -11.75
CA PHE A 233 -1.90 18.08 -10.72
C PHE A 233 -3.24 17.44 -11.05
N ASP A 234 -3.50 17.16 -12.33
CA ASP A 234 -4.69 16.45 -12.83
C ASP A 234 -4.73 14.97 -12.46
N ARG A 235 -3.59 14.42 -11.99
CA ARG A 235 -3.40 12.99 -11.65
C ARG A 235 -3.27 12.73 -10.16
N LEU A 236 -3.65 13.69 -9.34
CA LEU A 236 -3.58 13.56 -7.88
C LEU A 236 -4.83 12.87 -7.34
N ILE A 237 -4.63 12.04 -6.33
CA ILE A 237 -5.66 11.34 -5.57
C ILE A 237 -5.34 11.53 -4.08
N PRO A 238 -5.84 12.63 -3.44
CA PRO A 238 -5.82 12.73 -1.99
C PRO A 238 -6.59 11.59 -1.36
N LEU A 239 -6.08 11.03 -0.25
CA LEU A 239 -6.71 9.95 0.46
C LEU A 239 -6.48 10.04 1.97
N VAL A 240 -7.28 9.28 2.71
CA VAL A 240 -7.05 8.98 4.11
C VAL A 240 -7.24 7.49 4.29
N GLU A 241 -6.20 6.81 4.76
CA GLU A 241 -6.28 5.41 5.16
C GLU A 241 -6.43 5.27 6.67
N VAL A 242 -7.08 4.21 7.10
CA VAL A 242 -7.21 3.82 8.51
C VAL A 242 -6.89 2.33 8.60
N SER A 243 -5.91 1.97 9.42
CA SER A 243 -5.54 0.59 9.68
C SER A 243 -5.74 0.28 11.16
N LEU A 244 -6.43 -0.82 11.46
CA LEU A 244 -6.75 -1.25 12.82
C LEU A 244 -6.38 -2.73 13.01
N SER A 245 -5.82 -3.04 14.18
CA SER A 245 -5.53 -4.39 14.65
C SER A 245 -6.15 -4.59 16.03
N ASP A 246 -7.07 -5.56 16.15
CA ASP A 246 -7.75 -5.89 17.40
C ASP A 246 -7.48 -7.37 17.77
N PRO A 247 -6.64 -7.63 18.78
CA PRO A 247 -6.45 -8.98 19.30
C PRO A 247 -7.77 -9.55 19.86
N LEU A 248 -8.16 -10.75 19.41
CA LEU A 248 -9.46 -11.34 19.70
C LEU A 248 -9.46 -12.25 20.93
N ASP A 249 -8.32 -12.85 21.26
CA ASP A 249 -8.25 -13.93 22.26
C ASP A 249 -7.00 -13.87 23.16
N ARG A 250 -6.80 -14.93 23.93
CA ARG A 250 -5.62 -15.19 24.78
C ARG A 250 -5.28 -14.09 25.79
N GLY A 251 -6.34 -13.38 26.26
CA GLY A 251 -6.22 -12.33 27.28
C GLY A 251 -5.72 -10.98 26.73
N GLN A 252 -5.71 -10.80 25.43
CA GLN A 252 -5.31 -9.56 24.78
C GLN A 252 -6.47 -8.82 24.09
N SER A 253 -7.69 -9.34 24.18
CA SER A 253 -8.87 -8.76 23.56
C SER A 253 -9.08 -7.29 23.95
N GLY A 254 -9.36 -6.43 22.94
CA GLY A 254 -9.58 -5.01 23.12
C GLY A 254 -8.30 -4.17 23.29
N LEU A 255 -7.12 -4.75 23.13
CA LEU A 255 -5.87 -4.00 23.06
C LEU A 255 -5.63 -3.44 21.66
N ILE A 256 -6.61 -2.75 21.14
CA ILE A 256 -6.62 -2.22 19.78
C ILE A 256 -5.44 -1.28 19.54
N THR A 257 -4.76 -1.48 18.42
CA THR A 257 -3.76 -0.59 17.84
C THR A 257 -4.19 -0.15 16.44
N GLY A 258 -3.60 0.91 15.92
CA GLY A 258 -3.89 1.35 14.56
C GLY A 258 -3.42 2.75 14.27
N THR A 259 -3.63 3.17 13.04
CA THR A 259 -3.18 4.47 12.52
C THR A 259 -4.24 5.11 11.65
N VAL A 260 -4.16 6.44 11.51
CA VAL A 260 -4.89 7.23 10.51
C VAL A 260 -3.84 7.91 9.64
N ASN A 261 -3.90 7.66 8.35
CA ASN A 261 -2.84 8.02 7.42
C ASN A 261 -3.39 8.95 6.33
N PRO A 262 -3.43 10.27 6.56
CA PRO A 262 -3.71 11.23 5.49
C PRO A 262 -2.53 11.29 4.51
N GLY A 263 -2.86 11.28 3.21
CA GLY A 263 -1.84 11.23 2.17
C GLY A 263 -2.31 11.68 0.81
N ILE A 264 -1.46 11.44 -0.16
CA ILE A 264 -1.70 11.77 -1.54
C ILE A 264 -0.98 10.76 -2.45
N ILE A 265 -1.67 10.32 -3.48
CA ILE A 265 -1.10 9.51 -4.56
C ILE A 265 -1.10 10.35 -5.84
N TRP A 266 -0.01 10.28 -6.58
CA TRP A 266 0.06 10.69 -7.97
C TRP A 266 0.11 9.44 -8.85
N SER A 267 -0.84 9.28 -9.77
CA SER A 267 -0.92 8.13 -10.64
C SER A 267 -0.60 8.49 -12.09
N GLY A 268 0.48 7.91 -12.61
CA GLY A 268 0.86 7.95 -14.03
C GLY A 268 0.24 6.81 -14.83
N LYS A 269 0.79 6.57 -16.03
CA LYS A 269 0.38 5.46 -16.88
C LYS A 269 1.02 4.13 -16.46
N TYR A 270 2.26 4.18 -16.01
CA TYR A 270 3.10 3.00 -15.78
C TYR A 270 3.43 2.79 -14.31
N PHE A 271 3.21 3.80 -13.50
CA PHE A 271 3.52 3.78 -12.08
C PHE A 271 2.75 4.85 -11.32
N GLN A 272 2.64 4.65 -10.02
CA GLN A 272 2.20 5.66 -9.08
C GLN A 272 3.26 5.94 -8.02
N VAL A 273 3.18 7.11 -7.41
CA VAL A 273 3.96 7.50 -6.23
C VAL A 273 2.99 8.00 -5.18
N GLY A 274 3.08 7.43 -3.99
CA GLY A 274 2.25 7.82 -2.85
C GLY A 274 3.09 8.21 -1.66
N ALA A 275 2.54 9.07 -0.81
CA ALA A 275 3.11 9.41 0.49
C ALA A 275 2.02 9.77 1.48
N GLU A 276 2.17 9.32 2.73
CA GLU A 276 1.24 9.53 3.82
C GLU A 276 1.96 9.88 5.12
N ALA A 277 1.32 10.67 5.96
CA ALA A 277 1.67 10.78 7.37
C ALA A 277 1.00 9.62 8.12
N VAL A 278 1.73 8.94 8.99
CA VAL A 278 1.22 7.84 9.82
C VAL A 278 0.97 8.36 11.23
N ILE A 279 -0.30 8.49 11.61
CA ILE A 279 -0.73 9.09 12.89
C ILE A 279 -1.28 7.97 13.77
N PRO A 280 -0.61 7.60 14.89
CA PRO A 280 -1.10 6.59 15.82
C PRO A 280 -2.44 7.02 16.46
N ILE A 281 -3.40 6.09 16.56
CA ILE A 281 -4.71 6.37 17.20
C ILE A 281 -4.65 6.39 18.73
N ASN A 282 -3.62 5.79 19.32
CA ASN A 282 -3.44 5.73 20.77
C ASN A 282 -1.96 5.44 21.13
N SER A 283 -1.65 5.56 22.43
CA SER A 283 -0.29 5.35 22.96
C SER A 283 0.25 3.91 22.86
N ARG A 284 -0.61 2.91 22.64
CA ARG A 284 -0.17 1.54 22.36
C ARG A 284 0.41 1.39 20.97
N THR A 285 -0.14 2.13 20.01
CA THR A 285 0.40 2.19 18.65
C THR A 285 1.66 3.04 18.59
N GLY A 286 1.70 4.15 19.32
CA GLY A 286 2.80 5.11 19.35
C GLY A 286 2.33 6.48 19.80
N ASN A 287 3.26 7.44 19.88
CA ASN A 287 2.96 8.82 20.24
C ASN A 287 3.46 9.84 19.21
N ASP A 288 4.30 9.40 18.28
CA ASP A 288 4.91 10.27 17.26
C ASP A 288 4.31 10.00 15.89
N VAL A 289 4.25 11.04 15.08
CA VAL A 289 3.84 10.92 13.67
C VAL A 289 4.97 10.31 12.86
N GLY A 290 4.65 9.23 12.14
CA GLY A 290 5.53 8.60 11.17
C GLY A 290 5.21 9.00 9.75
N PHE A 291 5.80 8.28 8.79
CA PHE A 291 5.46 8.41 7.38
C PHE A 291 5.52 7.05 6.68
N ILE A 292 4.83 6.95 5.55
CA ILE A 292 4.98 5.89 4.55
C ILE A 292 5.05 6.54 3.16
N ALA A 293 5.90 6.00 2.30
CA ALA A 293 6.02 6.42 0.90
C ALA A 293 6.23 5.19 0.01
N GLN A 294 5.62 5.18 -1.17
CA GLN A 294 5.63 4.04 -2.06
C GLN A 294 5.89 4.47 -3.50
N LEU A 295 6.67 3.67 -4.21
CA LEU A 295 6.74 3.64 -5.67
C LEU A 295 6.16 2.30 -6.12
N HIS A 296 5.10 2.36 -6.91
CA HIS A 296 4.35 1.20 -7.35
C HIS A 296 4.25 1.19 -8.87
N PHE A 297 4.50 0.05 -9.50
CA PHE A 297 4.55 -0.15 -10.94
C PHE A 297 3.41 -1.01 -11.42
N TYR A 298 2.78 -0.62 -12.50
CA TYR A 298 1.75 -1.35 -13.21
C TYR A 298 2.42 -2.25 -14.26
N LEU A 299 2.61 -3.52 -13.95
CA LEU A 299 3.34 -4.45 -14.81
C LEU A 299 2.55 -4.79 -16.07
N ASP A 300 1.23 -4.77 -16.01
CA ASP A 300 0.34 -4.97 -17.14
C ASP A 300 0.45 -3.86 -18.20
N ASP A 301 0.73 -2.63 -17.80
CA ASP A 301 1.01 -1.52 -18.70
C ASP A 301 2.48 -1.46 -19.16
N LEU A 302 3.42 -1.82 -18.26
CA LEU A 302 4.85 -1.83 -18.56
C LEU A 302 5.24 -3.00 -19.48
N PHE A 303 4.67 -4.18 -19.23
CA PHE A 303 5.03 -5.43 -19.88
C PHE A 303 3.81 -6.20 -20.41
N PRO A 304 2.94 -5.58 -21.27
CA PRO A 304 1.63 -6.14 -21.65
C PRO A 304 1.70 -7.45 -22.43
N HIS A 305 2.89 -7.85 -22.86
CA HIS A 305 3.12 -9.10 -23.63
C HIS A 305 3.92 -10.16 -22.87
N SER A 306 4.25 -9.92 -21.61
CA SER A 306 5.06 -10.84 -20.78
C SER A 306 4.54 -10.89 -19.32
N LEU A 307 5.23 -10.23 -18.39
CA LEU A 307 4.89 -10.24 -16.95
C LEU A 307 3.54 -9.59 -16.62
N GLY A 308 3.05 -8.70 -17.45
CA GLY A 308 1.77 -7.99 -17.26
C GLY A 308 0.61 -8.67 -17.97
N ARG A 309 0.60 -10.00 -18.06
CA ARG A 309 -0.55 -10.76 -18.56
C ARG A 309 -0.76 -12.03 -17.77
N PRO A 310 -2.03 -12.44 -17.56
CA PRO A 310 -2.34 -13.68 -16.86
C PRO A 310 -1.62 -14.89 -17.49
N LEU A 311 -1.14 -15.79 -16.64
CA LEU A 311 -0.47 -17.03 -17.07
C LEU A 311 -1.43 -17.94 -17.85
N PHE A 312 -2.71 -17.95 -17.45
CA PHE A 312 -3.77 -18.71 -18.10
C PHE A 312 -4.99 -17.81 -18.38
N GLY A 313 -5.69 -18.11 -19.47
CA GLY A 313 -6.95 -17.41 -19.77
C GLY A 313 -6.84 -16.28 -20.79
N GLY A 314 -5.81 -16.27 -21.64
CA GLY A 314 -5.62 -15.46 -22.85
C GLY A 314 -6.42 -14.18 -23.00
N ASN A 315 -5.85 -13.14 -23.59
CA ASN A 315 -6.47 -11.85 -23.84
C ASN A 315 -7.93 -11.97 -24.36
N LYS A 316 -8.87 -11.34 -23.66
CA LYS A 316 -10.10 -10.86 -24.31
C LYS A 316 -9.84 -9.49 -24.91
#